data_83051dabb8c0ad3abbddf21ea27ec923
#
_entry.id   83051dabb8c0ad3abbddf21ea27ec923
#
_cell.length_a   1.000
_cell.length_b   1.000
_cell.length_c   1.000
_cell.angle_alpha   90.00
_cell.angle_beta   90.00
_cell.angle_gamma   90.00
#
_symmetry.space_group_name_H-M   'P 1'
#
loop_
_entity.id
_entity.type
_entity.pdbx_description
1 polymer ?
#
loop_
_entity_poly.entity_id
_entity_poly.type
_entity_poly.pdbx_seq_one_letter_code
_entity_poly.pdbx_strand_id
1 'polypeptide(L)'
;MLIALAGAIVLGVLSTFYDFLWAHFEVRHKAINGLVHGMTLLSVAGVVLAWPQKRLAAGLAGGATAGLLAAASFYAFYPLLGYLWAIVAAWMLLWLLFGALEAWLRNAPMASGPVLVRGLAAALLSGGAFYLVSGMWTDHSAPPNYLRNVASWTFAFFPGFAALLWPQRR
;
A
#
# COMPACT_ATOMS: atom_id res chain seq x y z
N MET A 1 -5.87 -14.72 -7.86
CA MET A 1 -6.91 -13.71 -7.56
C MET A 1 -7.43 -13.79 -6.12
N LEU A 2 -7.78 -14.97 -5.57
CA LEU A 2 -8.30 -15.12 -4.21
C LEU A 2 -7.36 -14.54 -3.14
N ILE A 3 -6.04 -14.82 -3.23
CA ILE A 3 -5.02 -14.29 -2.31
C ILE A 3 -4.97 -12.75 -2.37
N ALA A 4 -5.07 -12.16 -3.57
CA ALA A 4 -5.09 -10.70 -3.73
C ALA A 4 -6.31 -10.08 -3.03
N LEU A 5 -7.48 -10.68 -3.20
CA LEU A 5 -8.71 -10.21 -2.57
C LEU A 5 -8.68 -10.37 -1.05
N ALA A 6 -8.32 -11.56 -0.56
CA ALA A 6 -8.22 -11.81 0.88
C ALA A 6 -7.20 -10.88 1.56
N GLY A 7 -6.01 -10.73 0.94
CA GLY A 7 -4.99 -9.81 1.43
C GLY A 7 -5.46 -8.36 1.44
N ALA A 8 -6.16 -7.92 0.40
CA ALA A 8 -6.71 -6.56 0.34
C ALA A 8 -7.77 -6.31 1.40
N ILE A 9 -8.66 -7.29 1.69
CA ILE A 9 -9.65 -7.18 2.75
C ILE A 9 -8.96 -7.08 4.12
N VAL A 10 -7.98 -7.95 4.40
CA VAL A 10 -7.22 -7.89 5.66
C VAL A 10 -6.55 -6.52 5.83
N LEU A 11 -5.90 -6.01 4.78
CA LEU A 11 -5.29 -4.69 4.82
C LEU A 11 -6.33 -3.57 4.93
N GLY A 12 -7.49 -3.72 4.31
CA GLY A 12 -8.60 -2.78 4.45
C GLY A 12 -9.07 -2.65 5.90
N VAL A 13 -9.23 -3.77 6.60
CA VAL A 13 -9.58 -3.79 8.02
C VAL A 13 -8.46 -3.19 8.88
N LEU A 14 -7.21 -3.61 8.67
CA LEU A 14 -6.06 -3.10 9.42
C LEU A 14 -5.86 -1.60 9.21
N SER A 15 -5.92 -1.11 7.98
CA SER A 15 -5.79 0.33 7.67
C SER A 15 -6.89 1.14 8.36
N THR A 16 -8.14 0.66 8.30
CA THR A 16 -9.26 1.32 8.98
C THR A 16 -9.07 1.33 10.50
N PHE A 17 -8.54 0.26 11.08
CA PHE A 17 -8.21 0.22 12.51
C PHE A 17 -7.13 1.25 12.87
N TYR A 18 -6.09 1.39 12.04
CA TYR A 18 -5.09 2.43 12.23
C TYR A 18 -5.69 3.84 12.10
N ASP A 19 -6.56 4.09 11.11
CA ASP A 19 -7.26 5.37 10.98
C ASP A 19 -8.09 5.68 12.24
N PHE A 20 -8.75 4.66 12.81
CA PHE A 20 -9.47 4.78 14.09
C PHE A 20 -8.52 5.17 15.23
N LEU A 21 -7.37 4.51 15.36
CA LEU A 21 -6.37 4.85 16.40
C LEU A 21 -5.88 6.29 16.24
N TRP A 22 -5.57 6.73 15.01
CA TRP A 22 -5.13 8.09 14.74
C TRP A 22 -6.21 9.14 15.07
N ALA A 23 -7.47 8.83 14.85
CA ALA A 23 -8.59 9.73 15.11
C ALA A 23 -8.91 9.88 16.61
N HIS A 24 -8.67 8.84 17.42
CA HIS A 24 -9.12 8.79 18.82
C HIS A 24 -8.01 8.94 19.85
N PHE A 25 -6.76 8.80 19.46
CA PHE A 25 -5.62 8.91 20.37
C PHE A 25 -4.73 10.07 19.96
N GLU A 26 -4.26 10.87 20.94
CA GLU A 26 -3.29 11.92 20.69
C GLU A 26 -1.96 11.35 20.21
N VAL A 27 -1.64 11.54 18.94
CA VAL A 27 -0.40 11.08 18.34
C VAL A 27 0.65 12.20 18.40
N ARG A 28 1.51 12.18 19.42
CA ARG A 28 2.51 13.23 19.67
C ARG A 28 3.62 13.27 18.60
N HIS A 29 4.08 12.12 18.14
CA HIS A 29 5.21 12.00 17.20
C HIS A 29 4.72 11.48 15.84
N LYS A 30 3.99 12.33 15.10
CA LYS A 30 3.32 11.95 13.84
C LYS A 30 4.25 11.25 12.83
N ALA A 31 5.48 11.75 12.64
CA ALA A 31 6.42 11.14 11.70
C ALA A 31 6.86 9.74 12.16
N ILE A 32 7.26 9.57 13.43
CA ILE A 32 7.68 8.27 13.96
C ILE A 32 6.52 7.26 13.87
N ASN A 33 5.33 7.67 14.30
CA ASN A 33 4.16 6.79 14.24
C ASN A 33 3.79 6.45 12.79
N GLY A 34 3.91 7.38 11.85
CA GLY A 34 3.68 7.12 10.44
C GLY A 34 4.70 6.15 9.84
N LEU A 35 5.98 6.23 10.23
CA LEU A 35 7.02 5.27 9.83
C LEU A 35 6.71 3.86 10.38
N VAL A 36 6.37 3.76 11.67
CA VAL A 36 6.00 2.49 12.32
C VAL A 36 4.73 1.92 11.70
N HIS A 37 3.71 2.76 11.46
CA HIS A 37 2.49 2.36 10.77
C HIS A 37 2.79 1.80 9.37
N GLY A 38 3.54 2.56 8.54
CA GLY A 38 3.92 2.11 7.20
C GLY A 38 4.67 0.78 7.24
N MET A 39 5.65 0.65 8.12
CA MET A 39 6.43 -0.57 8.29
C MET A 39 5.55 -1.76 8.70
N THR A 40 4.70 -1.61 9.72
CA THR A 40 3.89 -2.71 10.25
C THR A 40 2.77 -3.12 9.31
N LEU A 41 2.00 -2.17 8.78
CA LEU A 41 0.91 -2.44 7.87
C LEU A 41 1.42 -3.11 6.57
N LEU A 42 2.48 -2.55 6.00
CA LEU A 42 2.97 -3.00 4.71
C LEU A 42 3.86 -4.25 4.80
N SER A 43 4.29 -4.66 6.00
CA SER A 43 4.82 -6.00 6.23
C SER A 43 3.78 -7.08 5.90
N VAL A 44 2.50 -6.85 6.24
CA VAL A 44 1.39 -7.74 5.90
C VAL A 44 1.19 -7.79 4.38
N ALA A 45 1.27 -6.64 3.70
CA ALA A 45 1.21 -6.59 2.24
C ALA A 45 2.34 -7.41 1.58
N GLY A 46 3.56 -7.33 2.12
CA GLY A 46 4.68 -8.14 1.67
C GLY A 46 4.44 -9.66 1.85
N VAL A 47 3.80 -10.06 2.95
CA VAL A 47 3.39 -11.46 3.17
C VAL A 47 2.39 -11.90 2.10
N VAL A 48 1.42 -11.07 1.75
CA VAL A 48 0.44 -11.37 0.67
C VAL A 48 1.17 -11.61 -0.66
N LEU A 49 2.15 -10.77 -1.02
CA LEU A 49 2.95 -10.94 -2.24
C LEU A 49 3.83 -12.19 -2.21
N ALA A 50 4.33 -12.58 -1.03
CA ALA A 50 5.21 -13.73 -0.87
C ALA A 50 4.47 -15.08 -0.74
N TRP A 51 3.14 -15.05 -0.53
CA TRP A 51 2.34 -16.23 -0.29
C TRP A 51 2.45 -17.30 -1.39
N PRO A 52 2.37 -16.95 -2.70
CA PRO A 52 2.47 -17.96 -3.77
C PRO A 52 3.84 -18.65 -3.82
N GLN A 53 4.91 -17.97 -3.39
CA GLN A 53 6.28 -18.49 -3.39
C GLN A 53 6.66 -19.16 -2.07
N LYS A 54 5.77 -19.16 -1.06
CA LYS A 54 6.01 -19.67 0.30
C LYS A 54 7.22 -19.04 0.99
N ARG A 55 7.58 -17.79 0.63
CA ARG A 55 8.73 -17.04 1.16
C ARG A 55 8.28 -15.96 2.16
N LEU A 56 7.41 -16.34 3.13
CA LEU A 56 6.68 -15.41 3.98
C LEU A 56 7.58 -14.48 4.80
N ALA A 57 8.67 -15.00 5.38
CA ALA A 57 9.64 -14.19 6.14
C ALA A 57 10.31 -13.13 5.25
N ALA A 58 10.67 -13.49 4.02
CA ALA A 58 11.22 -12.57 3.04
C ALA A 58 10.19 -11.51 2.62
N GLY A 59 8.94 -11.93 2.44
CA GLY A 59 7.82 -11.01 2.16
C GLY A 59 7.59 -10.03 3.30
N LEU A 60 7.56 -10.51 4.54
CA LEU A 60 7.39 -9.67 5.73
C LEU A 60 8.50 -8.62 5.83
N ALA A 61 9.76 -9.03 5.72
CA ALA A 61 10.90 -8.10 5.78
C ALA A 61 10.90 -7.10 4.60
N GLY A 62 10.66 -7.58 3.37
CA GLY A 62 10.58 -6.73 2.19
C GLY A 62 9.41 -5.75 2.23
N GLY A 63 8.26 -6.20 2.71
CA GLY A 63 7.08 -5.35 2.92
C GLY A 63 7.31 -4.28 3.98
N ALA A 64 7.93 -4.65 5.12
CA ALA A 64 8.32 -3.69 6.16
C ALA A 64 9.29 -2.62 5.61
N THR A 65 10.29 -3.04 4.84
CA THR A 65 11.26 -2.13 4.21
C THR A 65 10.57 -1.20 3.21
N ALA A 66 9.72 -1.73 2.33
CA ALA A 66 8.98 -0.94 1.36
C ALA A 66 8.06 0.08 2.05
N GLY A 67 7.39 -0.34 3.12
CA GLY A 67 6.53 0.52 3.92
C GLY A 67 7.29 1.64 4.63
N LEU A 68 8.44 1.31 5.22
CA LEU A 68 9.31 2.29 5.85
C LEU A 68 9.80 3.34 4.83
N LEU A 69 10.27 2.90 3.66
CA LEU A 69 10.77 3.78 2.60
C LEU A 69 9.66 4.66 2.02
N ALA A 70 8.47 4.12 1.78
CA ALA A 70 7.33 4.88 1.30
C ALA A 70 6.88 5.94 2.32
N ALA A 71 6.77 5.56 3.60
CA ALA A 71 6.42 6.50 4.67
C ALA A 71 7.51 7.57 4.85
N ALA A 72 8.79 7.19 4.81
CA ALA A 72 9.90 8.15 4.89
C ALA A 72 9.88 9.13 3.72
N SER A 73 9.60 8.66 2.49
CA SER A 73 9.48 9.52 1.32
C SER A 73 8.34 10.53 1.44
N PHE A 74 7.19 10.13 2.03
CA PHE A 74 6.10 11.06 2.32
C PHE A 74 6.57 12.22 3.19
N TYR A 75 7.22 11.94 4.33
CA TYR A 75 7.70 12.99 5.24
C TYR A 75 8.82 13.82 4.64
N ALA A 76 9.67 13.24 3.79
CA ALA A 76 10.73 13.98 3.09
C ALA A 76 10.16 14.94 2.02
N PHE A 77 9.13 14.51 1.30
CA PHE A 77 8.55 15.30 0.21
C PHE A 77 7.44 16.26 0.69
N TYR A 78 6.82 16.00 1.82
CA TYR A 78 5.73 16.83 2.34
C TYR A 78 6.06 18.33 2.42
N PRO A 79 7.21 18.77 2.98
CA PRO A 79 7.55 20.20 3.03
C PRO A 79 7.84 20.84 1.67
N LEU A 80 8.17 20.02 0.66
CA LEU A 80 8.53 20.49 -0.68
C LEU A 80 7.33 20.52 -1.64
N LEU A 81 6.49 19.50 -1.59
CA LEU A 81 5.42 19.24 -2.55
C LEU A 81 4.02 19.49 -2.00
N GLY A 82 3.89 19.66 -0.68
CA GLY A 82 2.60 19.66 0.01
C GLY A 82 1.99 18.26 0.15
N TYR A 83 0.89 18.18 0.88
CA TYR A 83 0.28 16.92 1.31
C TYR A 83 -0.10 15.98 0.15
N LEU A 84 -0.85 16.50 -0.83
CA LEU A 84 -1.37 15.68 -1.92
C LEU A 84 -0.27 15.04 -2.77
N TRP A 85 0.69 15.84 -3.20
CA TRP A 85 1.77 15.34 -4.07
C TRP A 85 2.76 14.46 -3.34
N ALA A 86 2.98 14.70 -2.04
CA ALA A 86 3.80 13.82 -1.21
C ALA A 86 3.15 12.43 -1.05
N ILE A 87 1.82 12.36 -0.85
CA ILE A 87 1.08 11.08 -0.84
C ILE A 87 1.19 10.37 -2.19
N VAL A 88 0.95 11.07 -3.29
CA VAL A 88 1.04 10.47 -4.64
C VAL A 88 2.43 9.90 -4.88
N ALA A 89 3.49 10.65 -4.57
CA ALA A 89 4.87 10.19 -4.73
C ALA A 89 5.17 8.95 -3.85
N ALA A 90 4.78 8.98 -2.57
CA ALA A 90 4.97 7.86 -1.65
C ALA A 90 4.19 6.61 -2.10
N TRP A 91 2.96 6.79 -2.59
CA TRP A 91 2.13 5.71 -3.11
C TRP A 91 2.72 5.07 -4.37
N MET A 92 3.22 5.89 -5.31
CA MET A 92 3.90 5.40 -6.49
C MET A 92 5.17 4.62 -6.12
N LEU A 93 6.00 5.18 -5.23
CA LEU A 93 7.19 4.50 -4.74
C LEU A 93 6.86 3.16 -4.10
N LEU A 94 5.83 3.10 -3.26
CA LEU A 94 5.36 1.87 -2.61
C LEU A 94 5.10 0.76 -3.62
N TRP A 95 4.29 1.04 -4.65
CA TRP A 95 3.93 0.02 -5.63
C TRP A 95 5.08 -0.38 -6.56
N LEU A 96 6.01 0.54 -6.83
CA LEU A 96 7.27 0.22 -7.52
C LEU A 96 8.14 -0.73 -6.67
N LEU A 97 8.28 -0.45 -5.37
CA LEU A 97 8.99 -1.31 -4.43
C LEU A 97 8.31 -2.69 -4.29
N PHE A 98 6.99 -2.74 -4.27
CA PHE A 98 6.25 -4.00 -4.27
C PHE A 98 6.41 -4.78 -5.58
N GLY A 99 6.46 -4.10 -6.71
CA GLY A 99 6.79 -4.73 -7.99
C GLY A 99 8.18 -5.36 -7.98
N ALA A 100 9.18 -4.63 -7.48
CA ALA A 100 10.54 -5.13 -7.31
C ALA A 100 10.62 -6.29 -6.31
N LEU A 101 9.93 -6.20 -5.16
CA LEU A 101 9.84 -7.26 -4.17
C LEU A 101 9.24 -8.53 -4.77
N GLU A 102 8.13 -8.42 -5.48
CA GLU A 102 7.45 -9.55 -6.11
C GLU A 102 8.35 -10.23 -7.17
N ALA A 103 9.06 -9.43 -7.98
CA ALA A 103 10.05 -9.94 -8.92
C ALA A 103 11.19 -10.70 -8.22
N TRP A 104 11.74 -10.12 -7.15
CA TRP A 104 12.77 -10.78 -6.34
C TRP A 104 12.29 -12.07 -5.69
N LEU A 105 11.08 -12.09 -5.16
CA LEU A 105 10.48 -13.30 -4.58
C LEU A 105 10.36 -14.44 -5.60
N ARG A 106 10.18 -14.12 -6.88
CA ARG A 106 10.15 -15.07 -8.00
C ARG A 106 11.51 -15.37 -8.62
N ASN A 107 12.60 -14.84 -8.05
CA ASN A 107 13.95 -14.89 -8.62
C ASN A 107 14.06 -14.28 -10.04
N ALA A 108 13.27 -13.22 -10.31
CA ALA A 108 13.30 -12.46 -11.55
C ALA A 108 14.07 -11.14 -11.36
N PRO A 109 14.58 -10.51 -12.44
CA PRO A 109 15.24 -9.21 -12.36
C PRO A 109 14.31 -8.14 -11.77
N MET A 110 14.72 -7.49 -10.66
CA MET A 110 13.94 -6.46 -9.97
C MET A 110 13.80 -5.17 -10.79
N ALA A 111 14.83 -4.80 -11.52
CA ALA A 111 14.88 -3.57 -12.31
C ALA A 111 14.73 -3.88 -13.81
N SER A 112 13.50 -4.27 -14.21
CA SER A 112 13.18 -4.53 -15.61
C SER A 112 11.98 -3.71 -16.06
N GLY A 113 11.87 -3.42 -17.36
CA GLY A 113 10.73 -2.68 -17.92
C GLY A 113 9.38 -3.27 -17.53
N PRO A 114 9.16 -4.59 -17.64
CA PRO A 114 7.92 -5.21 -17.20
C PRO A 114 7.59 -5.02 -15.71
N VAL A 115 8.60 -5.04 -14.83
CA VAL A 115 8.41 -4.80 -13.39
C VAL A 115 8.00 -3.36 -13.13
N LEU A 116 8.65 -2.39 -13.78
CA LEU A 116 8.29 -0.98 -13.67
C LEU A 116 6.86 -0.72 -14.17
N VAL A 117 6.51 -1.25 -15.34
CA VAL A 117 5.16 -1.10 -15.91
C VAL A 117 4.09 -1.68 -14.97
N ARG A 118 4.33 -2.86 -14.40
CA ARG A 118 3.39 -3.48 -13.44
C ARG A 118 3.28 -2.69 -12.15
N GLY A 119 4.40 -2.19 -11.61
CA GLY A 119 4.40 -1.33 -10.42
C GLY A 119 3.63 -0.03 -10.66
N LEU A 120 3.84 0.63 -11.80
CA LEU A 120 3.10 1.83 -12.19
C LEU A 120 1.61 1.53 -12.40
N ALA A 121 1.28 0.45 -13.12
CA ALA A 121 -0.11 0.03 -13.30
C ALA A 121 -0.79 -0.24 -11.94
N ALA A 122 -0.10 -0.94 -11.04
CA ALA A 122 -0.58 -1.19 -9.69
C ALA A 122 -0.84 0.13 -8.93
N ALA A 123 0.09 1.09 -9.00
CA ALA A 123 -0.06 2.40 -8.36
C ALA A 123 -1.28 3.17 -8.89
N LEU A 124 -1.42 3.24 -10.21
CA LEU A 124 -2.50 3.98 -10.86
C LEU A 124 -3.88 3.34 -10.59
N LEU A 125 -3.99 2.02 -10.76
CA LEU A 125 -5.23 1.29 -10.54
C LEU A 125 -5.67 1.35 -9.07
N SER A 126 -4.73 1.16 -8.14
CA SER A 126 -4.99 1.20 -6.71
C SER A 126 -5.31 2.61 -6.23
N GLY A 127 -4.52 3.61 -6.65
CA GLY A 127 -4.76 5.00 -6.29
C GLY A 127 -6.08 5.53 -6.85
N GLY A 128 -6.39 5.22 -8.11
CA GLY A 128 -7.66 5.57 -8.74
C GLY A 128 -8.86 4.92 -8.05
N ALA A 129 -8.77 3.62 -7.74
CA ALA A 129 -9.83 2.90 -7.03
C ALA A 129 -10.05 3.46 -5.61
N PHE A 130 -8.98 3.74 -4.87
CA PHE A 130 -9.06 4.40 -3.56
C PHE A 130 -9.75 5.76 -3.67
N TYR A 131 -9.30 6.61 -4.60
CA TYR A 131 -9.87 7.94 -4.80
C TYR A 131 -11.38 7.89 -5.07
N LEU A 132 -11.82 7.00 -5.96
CA LEU A 132 -13.23 6.85 -6.32
C LEU A 132 -14.10 6.36 -5.16
N VAL A 133 -13.60 5.39 -4.36
CA VAL A 133 -14.38 4.77 -3.28
C VAL A 133 -14.33 5.58 -1.98
N SER A 134 -13.19 6.19 -1.67
CA SER A 134 -13.01 6.95 -0.42
C SER A 134 -13.89 8.20 -0.33
N GLY A 135 -14.27 8.75 -1.48
CA GLY A 135 -15.01 9.99 -1.56
C GLY A 135 -14.20 11.21 -1.06
N MET A 136 -12.87 11.15 -1.15
CA MET A 136 -11.99 12.29 -0.84
C MET A 136 -12.32 13.55 -1.65
N TRP A 137 -13.05 13.39 -2.74
CA TRP A 137 -13.53 14.44 -3.62
C TRP A 137 -14.90 15.02 -3.18
N THR A 138 -15.53 14.47 -2.12
CA THR A 138 -16.79 14.95 -1.56
C THR A 138 -16.55 15.75 -0.28
N ASP A 139 -17.59 16.46 0.21
CA ASP A 139 -17.51 17.18 1.47
C ASP A 139 -17.22 16.25 2.66
N HIS A 140 -16.26 16.66 3.50
CA HIS A 140 -15.77 15.88 4.63
C HIS A 140 -16.50 16.16 5.95
N SER A 141 -17.62 16.90 5.92
CA SER A 141 -18.43 17.21 7.12
C SER A 141 -19.20 16.00 7.68
N ALA A 142 -19.26 14.89 6.93
CA ALA A 142 -19.94 13.68 7.37
C ALA A 142 -19.14 12.92 8.46
N PRO A 143 -19.83 12.31 9.45
CA PRO A 143 -19.16 11.51 10.46
C PRO A 143 -18.39 10.33 9.86
N PRO A 144 -17.33 9.83 10.53
CA PRO A 144 -16.52 8.71 10.05
C PRO A 144 -17.39 7.49 9.72
N ASN A 145 -17.27 6.99 8.50
CA ASN A 145 -17.92 5.77 8.06
C ASN A 145 -16.88 4.65 7.93
N TYR A 146 -16.72 3.85 8.98
CA TYR A 146 -15.70 2.79 9.03
C TYR A 146 -15.92 1.71 7.97
N LEU A 147 -17.17 1.39 7.62
CA LEU A 147 -17.44 0.44 6.53
C LEU A 147 -16.94 0.97 5.18
N ARG A 148 -17.17 2.26 4.91
CA ARG A 148 -16.64 2.92 3.73
C ARG A 148 -15.12 2.95 3.75
N ASN A 149 -14.49 3.19 4.92
CA ASN A 149 -13.04 3.15 5.06
C ASN A 149 -12.48 1.76 4.74
N VAL A 150 -13.07 0.68 5.29
CA VAL A 150 -12.67 -0.70 4.95
C VAL A 150 -12.78 -0.94 3.45
N ALA A 151 -13.89 -0.54 2.82
CA ALA A 151 -14.06 -0.66 1.38
C ALA A 151 -12.98 0.13 0.63
N SER A 152 -12.75 1.40 1.00
CA SER A 152 -11.76 2.27 0.35
C SER A 152 -10.36 1.69 0.41
N TRP A 153 -9.92 1.23 1.57
CA TRP A 153 -8.61 0.61 1.73
C TRP A 153 -8.53 -0.76 1.04
N THR A 154 -9.61 -1.54 1.03
CA THR A 154 -9.66 -2.78 0.25
C THR A 154 -9.43 -2.49 -1.23
N PHE A 155 -10.09 -1.47 -1.79
CA PHE A 155 -9.89 -1.05 -3.17
C PHE A 155 -8.56 -0.34 -3.40
N ALA A 156 -7.93 0.22 -2.36
CA ALA A 156 -6.56 0.72 -2.43
C ALA A 156 -5.52 -0.39 -2.66
N PHE A 157 -5.76 -1.59 -2.19
CA PHE A 157 -4.80 -2.70 -2.29
C PHE A 157 -5.15 -3.72 -3.36
N PHE A 158 -6.44 -4.04 -3.55
CA PHE A 158 -6.86 -5.14 -4.42
C PHE A 158 -6.38 -5.02 -5.86
N PRO A 159 -6.58 -3.90 -6.59
CA PRO A 159 -6.15 -3.80 -7.99
C PRO A 159 -4.63 -3.91 -8.13
N GLY A 160 -3.88 -3.36 -7.17
CA GLY A 160 -2.42 -3.45 -7.16
C GLY A 160 -1.93 -4.87 -6.95
N PHE A 161 -2.47 -5.58 -5.98
CA PHE A 161 -2.17 -7.01 -5.81
C PHE A 161 -2.59 -7.83 -7.01
N ALA A 162 -3.75 -7.55 -7.59
CA ALA A 162 -4.20 -8.21 -8.80
C ALA A 162 -3.20 -8.01 -9.94
N ALA A 163 -2.71 -6.79 -10.16
CA ALA A 163 -1.73 -6.48 -11.19
C ALA A 163 -0.38 -7.19 -10.93
N LEU A 164 0.09 -7.24 -9.66
CA LEU A 164 1.36 -7.86 -9.33
C LEU A 164 1.29 -9.40 -9.29
N LEU A 165 0.19 -9.96 -8.78
CA LEU A 165 0.01 -11.42 -8.66
C LEU A 165 -0.59 -12.07 -9.90
N TRP A 166 -0.88 -11.30 -10.95
CA TRP A 166 -1.38 -11.85 -12.20
C TRP A 166 -0.37 -12.81 -12.83
N PRO A 167 -0.80 -14.04 -13.20
CA PRO A 167 0.10 -15.02 -13.80
C PRO A 167 0.76 -14.46 -15.07
N GLN A 168 2.08 -14.47 -15.12
CA GLN A 168 2.80 -14.15 -16.34
C GLN A 168 2.82 -15.38 -17.23
N ARG A 169 2.37 -15.24 -18.47
CA ARG A 169 2.65 -16.25 -19.49
C ARG A 169 4.19 -16.29 -19.68
N ARG A 170 4.76 -17.43 -19.41
CA ARG A 170 6.18 -17.71 -19.71
C ARG A 170 6.34 -17.83 -21.19
#